data_d8ad854c874d12244a2e460e43285ad1
#
_entry.id   d8ad854c874d12244a2e460e43285ad1
#
_cell.length_a   1.000
_cell.length_b   1.000
_cell.length_c   1.000
_cell.angle_alpha   90.00
_cell.angle_beta   90.00
_cell.angle_gamma   90.00
#
_symmetry.space_group_name_H-M   'P 1'
#
loop_
_entity.id
_entity.type
_entity.pdbx_description
1 polymer ?
#
loop_
_entity_poly.entity_id
_entity_poly.type
_entity_poly.pdbx_seq_one_letter_code
_entity_poly.pdbx_strand_id
1 'polypeptide(L)'
;MSSNQIQLFCTKSRKLQTVESSDGKSLRIYSCGPTVYRDAHVGNMRTFLLGDLITRLARYSGYQVKFIQNITDVGHMSEDFIEDKILAQAKAESKDPYEVAKFYESKFHADLKSLNIS
;
A
#
# COMPACT_ATOMS: atom_id res chain seq x y z
N MET A 1 -12.90 2.12 -30.97
CA MET A 1 -12.59 2.77 -29.68
C MET A 1 -11.10 2.67 -29.45
N SER A 2 -10.42 3.79 -29.38
CA SER A 2 -9.02 3.78 -28.94
C SER A 2 -9.00 3.24 -27.52
N SER A 3 -8.41 2.08 -27.33
CA SER A 3 -8.15 1.56 -25.99
C SER A 3 -7.30 2.61 -25.27
N ASN A 4 -7.84 3.25 -24.25
CA ASN A 4 -7.07 4.11 -23.38
C ASN A 4 -6.00 3.23 -22.71
N GLN A 5 -4.83 3.16 -23.36
CA GLN A 5 -3.72 2.39 -22.84
C GLN A 5 -3.18 3.08 -21.59
N ILE A 6 -3.23 2.38 -20.47
CA ILE A 6 -2.60 2.85 -19.25
C ILE A 6 -1.10 2.65 -19.38
N GLN A 7 -0.33 3.71 -19.20
CA GLN A 7 1.13 3.65 -19.21
C GLN A 7 1.67 4.04 -17.85
N LEU A 8 2.59 3.25 -17.33
CA LEU A 8 3.28 3.51 -16.07
C LEU A 8 4.79 3.51 -16.27
N PHE A 9 5.48 4.36 -15.54
CA PHE A 9 6.93 4.37 -15.55
C PHE A 9 7.47 3.16 -14.77
N CYS A 10 8.26 2.34 -15.43
CA CYS A 10 8.91 1.19 -14.84
C CYS A 10 10.33 1.56 -14.38
N THR A 11 10.59 1.48 -13.09
CA THR A 11 11.91 1.79 -12.50
C THR A 11 13.00 0.85 -13.00
N LYS A 12 12.69 -0.41 -13.22
CA LYS A 12 13.65 -1.41 -13.71
C LYS A 12 14.11 -1.12 -15.13
N SER A 13 13.18 -0.86 -16.04
CA SER A 13 13.50 -0.57 -17.44
C SER A 13 13.79 0.90 -17.71
N ARG A 14 13.48 1.79 -16.75
CA ARG A 14 13.55 3.26 -16.86
C ARG A 14 12.80 3.84 -18.05
N LYS A 15 11.65 3.24 -18.36
CA LYS A 15 10.80 3.63 -19.50
C LYS A 15 9.33 3.60 -19.10
N LEU A 16 8.52 4.35 -19.81
CA LEU A 16 7.08 4.15 -19.79
C LEU A 16 6.76 2.80 -20.43
N GLN A 17 5.96 2.02 -19.75
CA GLN A 17 5.48 0.73 -20.23
C GLN A 17 3.96 0.72 -20.21
N THR A 18 3.36 0.16 -21.24
CA THR A 18 1.94 -0.09 -21.28
C THR A 18 1.60 -1.21 -20.29
N VAL A 19 0.57 -0.99 -19.49
CA VAL A 19 0.04 -2.01 -18.59
C VAL A 19 -0.73 -3.03 -19.41
N GLU A 20 -0.29 -4.26 -19.38
CA GLU A 20 -0.90 -5.37 -20.10
C GLU A 20 -1.64 -6.29 -19.14
N SER A 21 -2.83 -6.70 -19.52
CA SER A 21 -3.61 -7.72 -18.83
C SER A 21 -3.37 -9.08 -19.48
N SER A 22 -3.10 -10.11 -18.69
CA SER A 22 -2.87 -11.47 -19.20
C SER A 22 -4.11 -12.09 -19.85
N ASP A 23 -5.30 -11.66 -19.46
CA ASP A 23 -6.60 -12.15 -19.95
C ASP A 23 -7.38 -11.07 -20.74
N GLY A 24 -6.80 -9.89 -20.90
CA GLY A 24 -7.44 -8.73 -21.54
C GLY A 24 -8.61 -8.11 -20.76
N LYS A 25 -8.93 -8.63 -19.58
CA LYS A 25 -10.12 -8.22 -18.80
C LYS A 25 -9.80 -7.76 -17.39
N SER A 26 -8.82 -8.36 -16.75
CA SER A 26 -8.52 -8.10 -15.35
C SER A 26 -7.09 -7.62 -15.13
N LEU A 27 -6.93 -6.75 -14.15
CA LEU A 27 -5.62 -6.31 -13.65
C LEU A 27 -5.46 -6.71 -12.18
N ARG A 28 -4.29 -7.25 -11.87
CA ARG A 28 -3.89 -7.56 -10.50
C ARG A 28 -2.84 -6.55 -10.08
N ILE A 29 -3.14 -5.80 -9.03
CA ILE A 29 -2.28 -4.74 -8.53
C ILE A 29 -1.87 -5.11 -7.12
N TYR A 30 -0.56 -5.13 -6.87
CA TYR A 30 -0.01 -5.23 -5.53
C TYR A 30 0.64 -3.89 -5.16
N SER A 31 0.28 -3.37 -4.01
CA SER A 31 0.87 -2.15 -3.46
C SER A 31 1.42 -2.42 -2.07
N CYS A 32 2.59 -1.85 -1.78
CA CYS A 32 3.15 -1.93 -0.45
C CYS A 32 2.29 -1.13 0.54
N GLY A 33 1.98 -1.74 1.67
CA GLY A 33 1.22 -1.12 2.75
C GLY A 33 2.09 -0.61 3.89
N PRO A 34 1.49 -0.22 5.01
CA PRO A 34 2.20 0.31 6.16
C PRO A 34 2.84 -0.78 7.01
N THR A 35 3.84 -0.38 7.80
CA THR A 35 4.23 -1.11 8.99
C THR A 35 3.51 -0.48 10.18
N VAL A 36 2.74 -1.28 10.91
CA VAL A 36 1.79 -0.80 11.93
C VAL A 36 2.43 -0.65 13.30
N TYR A 37 3.38 0.25 13.44
CA TYR A 37 4.05 0.60 14.69
C TYR A 37 3.90 2.06 15.11
N ARG A 38 3.41 2.91 14.22
CA ARG A 38 3.15 4.35 14.46
C ARG A 38 2.12 4.87 13.46
N ASP A 39 1.68 6.10 13.68
CA ASP A 39 0.80 6.78 12.74
C ASP A 39 1.44 6.92 11.36
N ALA A 40 0.63 6.72 10.33
CA ALA A 40 1.03 7.01 8.97
C ALA A 40 1.16 8.54 8.80
N HIS A 41 2.18 8.96 8.09
CA HIS A 41 2.37 10.38 7.74
C HIS A 41 2.00 10.63 6.27
N VAL A 42 1.97 11.90 5.87
CA VAL A 42 1.57 12.34 4.53
C VAL A 42 2.39 11.67 3.41
N GLY A 43 3.67 11.37 3.65
CA GLY A 43 4.51 10.65 2.69
C GLY A 43 4.05 9.22 2.44
N ASN A 44 3.56 8.53 3.48
CA ASN A 44 2.96 7.20 3.32
C ASN A 44 1.65 7.29 2.53
N MET A 45 0.80 8.26 2.87
CA MET A 45 -0.49 8.46 2.20
C MET A 45 -0.33 8.77 0.71
N ARG A 46 0.72 9.46 0.31
CA ARG A 46 1.03 9.68 -1.11
C ARG A 46 1.20 8.38 -1.87
N THR A 47 1.88 7.40 -1.29
CA THR A 47 2.04 6.06 -1.90
C THR A 47 0.71 5.34 -2.02
N PHE A 48 -0.13 5.40 -0.98
CA PHE A 48 -1.43 4.75 -0.97
C PHE A 48 -2.41 5.39 -1.95
N LEU A 49 -2.39 6.72 -2.05
CA LEU A 49 -3.16 7.47 -3.06
C LEU A 49 -2.76 7.11 -4.49
N LEU A 50 -1.47 6.87 -4.75
CA LEU A 50 -1.02 6.42 -6.06
C LEU A 50 -1.63 5.06 -6.42
N GLY A 51 -1.64 4.11 -5.50
CA GLY A 51 -2.26 2.80 -5.70
C GLY A 51 -3.77 2.91 -5.97
N ASP A 52 -4.46 3.76 -5.24
CA ASP A 52 -5.89 4.04 -5.43
C ASP A 52 -6.16 4.72 -6.78
N LEU A 53 -5.35 5.70 -7.16
CA LEU A 53 -5.47 6.38 -8.46
C LEU A 53 -5.32 5.40 -9.63
N ILE A 54 -4.32 4.52 -9.58
CA ILE A 54 -4.11 3.50 -10.63
C ILE A 54 -5.29 2.54 -10.67
N THR A 55 -5.81 2.14 -9.51
CA THR A 55 -6.99 1.27 -9.41
C THR A 55 -8.23 1.90 -10.03
N ARG A 56 -8.49 3.17 -9.72
CA ARG A 56 -9.62 3.92 -10.29
C ARG A 56 -9.48 4.11 -11.79
N LEU A 57 -8.29 4.45 -12.26
CA LEU A 57 -8.00 4.59 -13.68
C LEU A 57 -8.22 3.26 -14.43
N ALA A 58 -7.75 2.15 -13.87
CA ALA A 58 -7.95 0.83 -14.46
C ALA A 58 -9.44 0.45 -14.54
N ARG A 59 -10.21 0.70 -13.50
CA ARG A 59 -11.66 0.50 -13.50
C ARG A 59 -12.36 1.39 -14.53
N TYR A 60 -11.99 2.66 -14.60
CA TYR A 60 -12.51 3.60 -15.59
C TYR A 60 -12.20 3.16 -17.03
N SER A 61 -11.04 2.54 -17.24
CA SER A 61 -10.64 1.96 -18.53
C SER A 61 -11.29 0.61 -18.85
N GLY A 62 -12.21 0.13 -17.99
CA GLY A 62 -12.99 -1.08 -18.22
C GLY A 62 -12.39 -2.36 -17.67
N TYR A 63 -11.27 -2.30 -16.94
CA TYR A 63 -10.70 -3.48 -16.31
C TYR A 63 -11.41 -3.86 -15.01
N GLN A 64 -11.53 -5.15 -14.77
CA GLN A 64 -11.79 -5.68 -13.43
C GLN A 64 -10.48 -5.61 -12.64
N VAL A 65 -10.50 -5.01 -11.45
CA VAL A 65 -9.28 -4.83 -10.67
C VAL A 65 -9.31 -5.65 -9.39
N LYS A 66 -8.28 -6.47 -9.22
CA LYS A 66 -7.96 -7.10 -7.94
C LYS A 66 -6.79 -6.35 -7.32
N PHE A 67 -7.07 -5.55 -6.30
CA PHE A 67 -6.06 -4.80 -5.56
C PHE A 67 -5.71 -5.54 -4.27
N ILE A 68 -4.42 -5.69 -4.00
CA ILE A 68 -3.90 -6.30 -2.79
C ILE A 68 -2.86 -5.36 -2.20
N GLN A 69 -2.97 -5.11 -0.91
CA GLN A 69 -2.01 -4.35 -0.13
C GLN A 69 -1.67 -5.11 1.13
N ASN A 70 -0.38 -5.23 1.43
CA ASN A 70 0.05 -5.85 2.68
C ASN A 70 -0.07 -4.88 3.86
N ILE A 71 -0.17 -5.45 5.05
CA ILE A 71 0.05 -4.75 6.32
C ILE A 71 1.16 -5.52 7.02
N THR A 72 2.27 -4.84 7.32
CA THR A 72 3.39 -5.47 8.01
C THR A 72 3.23 -5.29 9.51
N ASP A 73 2.99 -6.38 10.19
CA ASP A 73 2.81 -6.44 11.65
C ASP A 73 3.99 -7.10 12.37
N VAL A 74 4.88 -7.76 11.64
CA VAL A 74 6.09 -8.41 12.16
C VAL A 74 7.25 -8.32 11.14
N GLY A 75 8.48 -8.50 11.62
CA GLY A 75 9.64 -8.68 10.75
C GLY A 75 10.19 -7.40 10.11
N HIS A 76 9.70 -6.23 10.48
CA HIS A 76 10.24 -4.95 10.00
C HIS A 76 11.31 -4.44 10.98
N MET A 77 12.56 -4.75 10.69
CA MET A 77 13.68 -4.37 11.54
C MET A 77 13.86 -2.86 11.69
N SER A 78 14.38 -2.43 12.83
CA SER A 78 14.82 -1.06 13.07
C SER A 78 15.99 -0.69 12.16
N GLU A 79 16.35 0.59 12.10
CA GLU A 79 17.48 1.08 11.31
C GLU A 79 18.79 0.38 11.66
N ASP A 80 18.96 -0.01 12.93
CA ASP A 80 20.12 -0.73 13.42
C ASP A 80 20.05 -2.25 13.18
N PHE A 81 18.98 -2.75 12.58
CA PHE A 81 18.71 -4.18 12.31
C PHE A 81 18.75 -5.09 13.57
N ILE A 82 18.68 -4.51 14.76
CA ILE A 82 18.79 -5.23 16.03
C ILE A 82 17.41 -5.62 16.57
N GLU A 83 16.39 -4.81 16.30
CA GLU A 83 15.07 -4.98 16.87
C GLU A 83 13.96 -4.70 15.85
N ASP A 84 12.90 -5.50 15.89
CA ASP A 84 11.67 -5.24 15.14
C ASP A 84 11.02 -3.92 15.59
N LYS A 85 10.60 -3.10 14.64
CA LYS A 85 10.01 -1.77 14.91
C LYS A 85 8.75 -1.84 15.78
N ILE A 86 7.96 -2.89 15.61
CA ILE A 86 6.74 -3.09 16.40
C ILE A 86 7.09 -3.48 17.83
N LEU A 87 8.10 -4.33 18.00
CA LEU A 87 8.60 -4.70 19.34
C LEU A 87 9.19 -3.49 20.06
N ALA A 88 9.97 -2.67 19.36
CA ALA A 88 10.54 -1.44 19.91
C ALA A 88 9.44 -0.47 20.37
N GLN A 89 8.41 -0.28 19.54
CA GLN A 89 7.27 0.57 19.89
C GLN A 89 6.46 0.01 21.05
N ALA A 90 6.24 -1.31 21.09
CA ALA A 90 5.54 -1.96 22.17
C ALA A 90 6.26 -1.78 23.52
N LYS A 91 7.59 -1.89 23.54
CA LYS A 91 8.40 -1.60 24.73
C LYS A 91 8.28 -0.14 25.15
N ALA A 92 8.36 0.79 24.21
CA ALA A 92 8.25 2.23 24.49
C ALA A 92 6.88 2.60 25.06
N GLU A 93 5.81 1.95 24.64
CA GLU A 93 4.43 2.15 25.13
C GLU A 93 4.06 1.24 26.30
N SER A 94 4.93 0.33 26.71
CA SER A 94 4.65 -0.71 27.74
C SER A 94 3.40 -1.54 27.40
N LYS A 95 3.26 -1.93 26.13
CA LYS A 95 2.13 -2.68 25.59
C LYS A 95 2.57 -3.98 24.95
N ASP A 96 1.62 -4.88 24.74
CA ASP A 96 1.82 -6.05 23.91
C ASP A 96 2.03 -5.67 22.43
N PRO A 97 3.01 -6.26 21.74
CA PRO A 97 3.26 -5.96 20.31
C PRO A 97 2.04 -6.16 19.42
N TYR A 98 1.22 -7.15 19.69
CA TYR A 98 0.01 -7.44 18.93
C TYR A 98 -1.06 -6.36 19.14
N GLU A 99 -1.19 -5.83 20.36
CA GLU A 99 -2.09 -4.71 20.65
C GLU A 99 -1.64 -3.42 19.95
N VAL A 100 -0.33 -3.17 19.92
CA VAL A 100 0.26 -2.03 19.19
C VAL A 100 -0.07 -2.15 17.69
N ALA A 101 0.19 -3.30 17.09
CA ALA A 101 -0.11 -3.53 15.67
C ALA A 101 -1.59 -3.31 15.36
N LYS A 102 -2.50 -3.88 16.14
CA LYS A 102 -3.95 -3.68 15.96
C LYS A 102 -4.39 -2.23 16.11
N PHE A 103 -3.84 -1.52 17.07
CA PHE A 103 -4.17 -0.12 17.30
C PHE A 103 -3.81 0.74 16.06
N TYR A 104 -2.58 0.62 15.57
CA TYR A 104 -2.14 1.40 14.40
C TYR A 104 -2.77 0.92 13.09
N GLU A 105 -3.09 -0.36 12.96
CA GLU A 105 -3.88 -0.88 11.84
C GLU A 105 -5.26 -0.22 11.78
N SER A 106 -5.95 -0.10 12.90
CA SER A 106 -7.25 0.58 12.98
C SER A 106 -7.16 2.06 12.58
N LYS A 107 -6.11 2.75 13.02
CA LYS A 107 -5.84 4.14 12.61
C LYS A 107 -5.56 4.26 11.13
N PHE A 108 -4.77 3.35 10.58
CA PHE A 108 -4.49 3.29 9.15
C PHE A 108 -5.76 3.16 8.32
N HIS A 109 -6.65 2.25 8.68
CA HIS A 109 -7.94 2.10 7.98
C HIS A 109 -8.82 3.34 8.10
N ALA A 110 -8.82 4.02 9.23
CA ALA A 110 -9.54 5.28 9.41
C ALA A 110 -8.97 6.39 8.51
N ASP A 111 -7.65 6.47 8.40
CA ASP A 111 -6.97 7.45 7.55
C ASP A 111 -7.28 7.20 6.05
N LEU A 112 -7.24 5.93 5.60
CA LEU A 112 -7.63 5.56 4.24
C LEU A 112 -9.07 5.99 3.93
N LYS A 113 -9.98 5.74 4.87
CA LYS A 113 -11.38 6.14 4.72
C LYS A 113 -11.53 7.66 4.63
N SER A 114 -10.80 8.41 5.44
CA SER A 114 -10.80 9.88 5.41
C SER A 114 -10.32 10.45 4.08
N LEU A 115 -9.40 9.75 3.41
CA LEU A 115 -8.89 10.11 2.08
C LEU A 115 -9.70 9.51 0.94
N ASN A 116 -10.80 8.83 1.23
CA ASN A 116 -11.62 8.14 0.22
C ASN A 116 -10.82 7.11 -0.61
N ILE A 117 -9.85 6.49 0.00
CA ILE A 117 -9.10 5.36 -0.57
C ILE A 117 -9.90 4.08 -0.30
N SER A 118 -10.20 3.33 -1.35
CA SER A 118 -11.03 2.12 -1.27
C SER A 118 -10.21 0.85 -1.41
#